data_77582ff91a596342f88239eeb3aaf28a
#
_entry.id   77582ff91a596342f88239eeb3aaf28a
#
_cell.length_a   1.000
_cell.length_b   1.000
_cell.length_c   1.000
_cell.angle_alpha   90.00
_cell.angle_beta   90.00
_cell.angle_gamma   90.00
#
_symmetry.space_group_name_H-M   'P 1'
#
loop_
_entity.id
_entity.type
_entity.pdbx_description
1 polymer ?
#
loop_
_entity_poly.entity_id
_entity_poly.type
_entity_poly.pdbx_seq_one_letter_code
_entity_poly.pdbx_strand_id
1 'polypeptide(L)'
;MQRLRALLPPFLLASGLLALAIAVGLFLVLGELNRYVLTAVALGAVLLIAYFLERPEAVTTVLTRRQTKYGTNTAVMILAFLGILVVLNAVAARRPLRYDLTEAKEFTLSPQSVQIVQQLQTPVKITAFYRPGDFGYEQLNDLLKEYQRHTDKIQVEFVDPELKPGVAAQYNIQSYGTTVVEANGKRQMVFGAAEGDITSAILKVTRAESKKVYFLTGHGELDPDAFDRTGASAMKRILQQDNYQVEKLNLATTGRVPTDAAVVIVAGPQRPLLDSELQALRDYLEKGGKALILVEPRTTHNLTDLLARWGVEIGNGIVVEPAQGLAGDPLVPTIVRYTFHPITRNLTGVASVFVTATSVTMKKDRPQNLTITPLFQTTDRSWLETDPQIARFDEGQDIRGPL
;
A
#
# COMPACT_ATOMS: atom_id res chain seq x y z
N MET A 1 61.86 40.88 -21.50
CA MET A 1 60.91 41.03 -20.41
C MET A 1 59.56 41.62 -20.84
N GLN A 2 59.46 42.61 -21.75
CA GLN A 2 58.18 43.21 -22.17
C GLN A 2 57.19 42.22 -22.89
N ARG A 3 57.72 41.29 -23.70
CA ARG A 3 56.88 40.31 -24.40
C ARG A 3 56.21 39.26 -23.46
N LEU A 4 56.85 38.89 -22.34
CA LEU A 4 56.25 37.99 -21.35
C LEU A 4 55.13 38.67 -20.54
N ARG A 5 55.26 39.96 -20.21
CA ARG A 5 54.22 40.73 -19.54
C ARG A 5 52.93 40.88 -20.38
N ALA A 6 53.07 40.91 -21.72
CA ALA A 6 51.94 41.05 -22.62
C ALA A 6 51.10 39.73 -22.74
N LEU A 7 51.72 38.59 -22.48
CA LEU A 7 51.05 37.28 -22.54
C LEU A 7 50.37 36.82 -21.20
N LEU A 8 50.74 37.46 -20.09
CA LEU A 8 50.29 37.11 -18.76
C LEU A 8 48.74 37.25 -18.58
N PRO A 9 48.11 38.37 -18.98
CA PRO A 9 46.66 38.53 -18.79
C PRO A 9 45.78 37.52 -19.59
N PRO A 10 46.01 37.29 -20.91
CA PRO A 10 45.21 36.30 -21.63
C PRO A 10 45.41 34.88 -21.10
N PHE A 11 46.59 34.56 -20.58
CA PHE A 11 46.85 33.28 -19.92
C PHE A 11 46.07 33.14 -18.61
N LEU A 12 46.05 34.17 -17.75
CA LEU A 12 45.25 34.16 -16.51
C LEU A 12 43.78 33.99 -16.78
N LEU A 13 43.23 34.65 -17.80
CA LEU A 13 41.81 34.49 -18.18
C LEU A 13 41.51 33.07 -18.66
N ALA A 14 42.32 32.54 -19.60
CA ALA A 14 42.11 31.21 -20.16
C ALA A 14 42.23 30.10 -19.10
N SER A 15 43.26 30.18 -18.24
CA SER A 15 43.47 29.19 -17.16
C SER A 15 42.40 29.28 -16.06
N GLY A 16 41.92 30.49 -15.73
CA GLY A 16 40.82 30.69 -14.79
C GLY A 16 39.52 30.09 -15.29
N LEU A 17 39.16 30.32 -16.55
CA LEU A 17 37.97 29.73 -17.17
C LEU A 17 38.10 28.19 -17.30
N LEU A 18 39.27 27.68 -17.63
CA LEU A 18 39.53 26.24 -17.71
C LEU A 18 39.39 25.57 -16.32
N ALA A 19 39.90 26.19 -15.26
CA ALA A 19 39.75 25.65 -13.90
C ALA A 19 38.29 25.60 -13.47
N LEU A 20 37.47 26.58 -13.80
CA LEU A 20 36.03 26.57 -13.55
C LEU A 20 35.32 25.51 -14.40
N ALA A 21 35.68 25.31 -15.66
CA ALA A 21 35.13 24.26 -16.50
C ALA A 21 35.46 22.86 -15.95
N ILE A 22 36.69 22.66 -15.45
CA ILE A 22 37.10 21.42 -14.77
C ILE A 22 36.28 21.22 -13.48
N ALA A 23 36.04 22.28 -12.70
CA ALA A 23 35.22 22.19 -11.50
C ALA A 23 33.78 21.73 -11.80
N VAL A 24 33.18 22.28 -12.86
CA VAL A 24 31.84 21.86 -13.35
C VAL A 24 31.88 20.41 -13.82
N GLY A 25 32.87 20.00 -14.60
CA GLY A 25 33.04 18.62 -15.06
C GLY A 25 33.18 17.64 -13.92
N LEU A 26 34.00 17.94 -12.92
CA LEU A 26 34.20 17.15 -11.72
C LEU A 26 32.87 17.04 -10.90
N PHE A 27 32.12 18.12 -10.77
CA PHE A 27 30.86 18.13 -10.07
C PHE A 27 29.83 17.26 -10.78
N LEU A 28 29.76 17.30 -12.11
CA LEU A 28 28.82 16.47 -12.89
C LEU A 28 29.16 14.96 -12.81
N VAL A 29 30.46 14.63 -12.72
CA VAL A 29 30.89 13.22 -12.62
C VAL A 29 30.77 12.65 -11.21
N LEU A 30 31.11 13.45 -10.19
CA LEU A 30 31.19 12.99 -8.79
C LEU A 30 29.86 13.17 -8.03
N GLY A 31 28.94 14.01 -8.52
CA GLY A 31 27.61 14.26 -7.93
C GLY A 31 27.65 15.02 -6.59
N GLU A 32 28.83 15.38 -6.07
CA GLU A 32 28.97 16.03 -4.77
C GLU A 32 30.07 17.13 -4.77
N LEU A 33 29.90 18.09 -3.87
CA LEU A 33 30.87 19.16 -3.63
C LEU A 33 32.02 18.66 -2.74
N ASN A 34 32.91 17.90 -3.32
CA ASN A 34 34.09 17.42 -2.60
C ASN A 34 35.28 18.41 -2.66
N ARG A 35 36.38 18.09 -1.94
CA ARG A 35 37.58 18.93 -1.87
C ARG A 35 38.18 19.28 -3.25
N TYR A 36 38.06 18.39 -4.25
CA TYR A 36 38.62 18.62 -5.58
C TYR A 36 37.81 19.63 -6.38
N VAL A 37 36.47 19.57 -6.28
CA VAL A 37 35.59 20.58 -6.89
C VAL A 37 35.84 21.95 -6.26
N LEU A 38 35.88 22.01 -4.91
CA LEU A 38 36.13 23.27 -4.19
C LEU A 38 37.52 23.89 -4.51
N THR A 39 38.55 23.07 -4.61
CA THR A 39 39.89 23.56 -4.98
C THR A 39 39.95 24.09 -6.42
N ALA A 40 39.27 23.43 -7.36
CA ALA A 40 39.20 23.89 -8.74
C ALA A 40 38.41 25.22 -8.86
N VAL A 41 37.28 25.37 -8.12
CA VAL A 41 36.53 26.63 -8.03
C VAL A 41 37.42 27.76 -7.44
N ALA A 42 38.07 27.48 -6.31
CA ALA A 42 38.94 28.47 -5.65
C ALA A 42 40.11 28.92 -6.55
N LEU A 43 40.76 27.96 -7.23
CA LEU A 43 41.85 28.28 -8.20
C LEU A 43 41.31 29.12 -9.35
N GLY A 44 40.17 28.76 -9.93
CA GLY A 44 39.54 29.53 -11.01
C GLY A 44 39.19 30.96 -10.59
N ALA A 45 38.62 31.12 -9.39
CA ALA A 45 38.29 32.43 -8.83
C ALA A 45 39.57 33.30 -8.61
N VAL A 46 40.60 32.73 -8.01
CA VAL A 46 41.90 33.45 -7.79
C VAL A 46 42.51 33.90 -9.10
N LEU A 47 42.54 33.05 -10.13
CA LEU A 47 43.12 33.39 -11.44
C LEU A 47 42.30 34.49 -12.15
N LEU A 48 40.98 34.48 -12.04
CA LEU A 48 40.14 35.54 -12.60
C LEU A 48 40.29 36.86 -11.84
N ILE A 49 40.38 36.82 -10.52
CA ILE A 49 40.69 38.04 -9.70
C ILE A 49 42.04 38.63 -10.11
N ALA A 50 43.07 37.79 -10.24
CA ALA A 50 44.40 38.23 -10.69
C ALA A 50 44.36 38.86 -12.09
N TYR A 51 43.58 38.32 -13.02
CA TYR A 51 43.35 38.92 -14.34
C TYR A 51 42.74 40.33 -14.25
N PHE A 52 41.70 40.52 -13.42
CA PHE A 52 41.02 41.82 -13.25
C PHE A 52 41.91 42.84 -12.53
N LEU A 53 42.78 42.41 -11.63
CA LEU A 53 43.76 43.29 -10.98
C LEU A 53 44.87 43.77 -11.94
N GLU A 54 45.29 42.90 -12.86
CA GLU A 54 46.32 43.26 -13.90
C GLU A 54 45.71 44.14 -15.03
N ARG A 55 44.37 44.09 -15.23
CA ARG A 55 43.67 44.87 -16.27
C ARG A 55 42.42 45.57 -15.74
N PRO A 56 42.56 46.62 -14.90
CA PRO A 56 41.40 47.35 -14.38
C PRO A 56 40.59 48.05 -15.49
N GLU A 57 41.24 48.36 -16.64
CA GLU A 57 40.57 48.94 -17.82
C GLU A 57 39.58 47.96 -18.49
N ALA A 58 39.77 46.64 -18.32
CA ALA A 58 38.82 45.63 -18.82
C ALA A 58 37.47 45.73 -18.13
N VAL A 59 37.44 46.06 -16.84
CA VAL A 59 36.22 46.24 -16.06
C VAL A 59 35.43 47.47 -16.54
N THR A 60 36.15 48.59 -16.77
CA THR A 60 35.50 49.84 -17.21
C THR A 60 34.99 49.78 -18.65
N THR A 61 35.70 49.08 -19.56
CA THR A 61 35.29 48.90 -20.95
C THR A 61 34.12 47.93 -21.09
N VAL A 62 34.01 46.91 -20.22
CA VAL A 62 32.88 46.00 -20.18
C VAL A 62 31.62 46.71 -19.67
N LEU A 63 31.74 47.65 -18.71
CA LEU A 63 30.58 48.34 -18.11
C LEU A 63 30.03 49.51 -18.94
N THR A 64 30.81 50.11 -19.88
CA THR A 64 30.47 51.36 -20.57
C THR A 64 30.01 51.23 -22.02
N ARG A 65 30.23 50.10 -22.71
CA ARG A 65 29.77 49.92 -24.10
C ARG A 65 28.28 49.60 -24.19
N ARG A 66 27.57 50.22 -25.17
CA ARG A 66 26.13 50.01 -25.44
C ARG A 66 25.79 48.53 -25.74
N GLN A 67 26.67 47.74 -26.31
CA GLN A 67 26.55 46.29 -26.51
C GLN A 67 26.57 45.49 -25.19
N THR A 68 27.19 46.03 -24.13
CA THR A 68 27.32 45.40 -22.83
C THR A 68 26.01 45.37 -22.06
N LYS A 69 25.10 46.34 -22.28
CA LYS A 69 23.75 46.33 -21.62
C LYS A 69 22.95 45.09 -21.97
N TYR A 70 23.01 44.62 -23.19
CA TYR A 70 22.31 43.38 -23.61
C TYR A 70 23.10 42.12 -23.21
N GLY A 71 24.45 42.14 -23.33
CA GLY A 71 25.30 41.03 -22.93
C GLY A 71 25.29 40.78 -21.40
N THR A 72 25.34 41.86 -20.60
CA THR A 72 25.26 41.73 -19.13
C THR A 72 23.94 41.17 -18.66
N ASN A 73 22.83 41.64 -19.28
CA ASN A 73 21.49 41.12 -18.95
C ASN A 73 21.37 39.63 -19.32
N THR A 74 21.91 39.23 -20.46
CA THR A 74 21.96 37.82 -20.88
C THR A 74 22.85 36.99 -19.95
N ALA A 75 24.03 37.49 -19.56
CA ALA A 75 24.91 36.81 -18.62
C ALA A 75 24.26 36.61 -17.23
N VAL A 76 23.62 37.66 -16.70
CA VAL A 76 22.87 37.57 -15.44
C VAL A 76 21.70 36.55 -15.54
N MET A 77 20.99 36.55 -16.67
CA MET A 77 19.91 35.61 -16.89
C MET A 77 20.41 34.15 -16.98
N ILE A 78 21.56 33.92 -17.64
CA ILE A 78 22.21 32.60 -17.68
C ILE A 78 22.65 32.15 -16.29
N LEU A 79 23.30 33.04 -15.53
CA LEU A 79 23.75 32.74 -14.16
C LEU A 79 22.55 32.47 -13.22
N ALA A 80 21.47 33.25 -13.34
CA ALA A 80 20.26 33.01 -12.59
C ALA A 80 19.62 31.68 -12.96
N PHE A 81 19.55 31.33 -14.25
CA PHE A 81 19.05 30.05 -14.72
C PHE A 81 19.89 28.86 -14.20
N LEU A 82 21.23 28.97 -14.30
CA LEU A 82 22.11 27.96 -13.74
C LEU A 82 21.96 27.84 -12.22
N GLY A 83 21.84 28.97 -11.51
CA GLY A 83 21.55 28.98 -10.08
C GLY A 83 20.23 28.26 -9.73
N ILE A 84 19.16 28.53 -10.50
CA ILE A 84 17.88 27.84 -10.34
C ILE A 84 18.02 26.32 -10.61
N LEU A 85 18.75 25.94 -11.66
CA LEU A 85 19.01 24.51 -11.94
C LEU A 85 19.77 23.82 -10.81
N VAL A 86 20.75 24.47 -10.23
CA VAL A 86 21.51 23.94 -9.08
C VAL A 86 20.60 23.79 -7.87
N VAL A 87 19.76 24.78 -7.58
CA VAL A 87 18.79 24.72 -6.47
C VAL A 87 17.76 23.62 -6.71
N LEU A 88 17.20 23.53 -7.93
CA LEU A 88 16.23 22.48 -8.28
C LEU A 88 16.86 21.09 -8.15
N ASN A 89 18.10 20.93 -8.64
CA ASN A 89 18.83 19.65 -8.51
C ASN A 89 19.13 19.31 -7.05
N ALA A 90 19.52 20.29 -6.24
CA ALA A 90 19.75 20.09 -4.81
C ALA A 90 18.47 19.74 -4.04
N VAL A 91 17.33 20.34 -4.40
CA VAL A 91 16.01 20.01 -3.83
C VAL A 91 15.56 18.61 -4.28
N ALA A 92 15.72 18.29 -5.56
CA ALA A 92 15.39 16.97 -6.10
C ALA A 92 16.27 15.86 -5.48
N ALA A 93 17.55 16.12 -5.23
CA ALA A 93 18.46 15.17 -4.57
C ALA A 93 18.11 14.95 -3.10
N ARG A 94 17.58 15.97 -2.40
CA ARG A 94 17.17 15.85 -0.99
C ARG A 94 15.77 15.29 -0.77
N ARG A 95 14.90 15.38 -1.76
CA ARG A 95 13.54 14.86 -1.75
C ARG A 95 13.25 14.18 -3.08
N PRO A 96 13.75 12.96 -3.30
CA PRO A 96 13.44 12.23 -4.53
C PRO A 96 11.94 11.97 -4.59
N LEU A 97 11.23 12.74 -5.41
CA LEU A 97 9.85 12.46 -5.78
C LEU A 97 9.89 11.29 -6.75
N ARG A 98 9.58 10.09 -6.27
CA ARG A 98 9.37 8.93 -7.13
C ARG A 98 7.88 8.79 -7.38
N TYR A 99 7.51 8.79 -8.64
CA TYR A 99 6.17 8.40 -9.10
C TYR A 99 6.29 7.01 -9.69
N ASP A 100 5.55 6.08 -9.11
CA ASP A 100 5.40 4.75 -9.68
C ASP A 100 4.42 4.87 -10.86
N LEU A 101 4.98 4.71 -12.07
CA LEU A 101 4.23 4.77 -13.35
C LEU A 101 3.79 3.38 -13.81
N THR A 102 4.06 2.34 -13.03
CA THR A 102 3.59 0.99 -13.36
C THR A 102 2.09 0.89 -13.13
N GLU A 103 1.39 0.20 -14.01
CA GLU A 103 -0.07 0.01 -13.92
C GLU A 103 -0.45 -0.72 -12.63
N ALA A 104 0.37 -1.68 -12.20
CA ALA A 104 0.19 -2.47 -10.98
C ALA A 104 0.77 -1.82 -9.70
N LYS A 105 1.44 -0.64 -9.80
CA LYS A 105 2.15 0.03 -8.68
C LYS A 105 3.13 -0.90 -7.96
N GLU A 106 3.91 -1.65 -8.72
CA GLU A 106 4.83 -2.69 -8.23
C GLU A 106 5.94 -2.16 -7.31
N PHE A 107 6.23 -0.85 -7.35
CA PHE A 107 7.27 -0.20 -6.56
C PHE A 107 6.73 0.67 -5.41
N THR A 108 5.45 0.53 -5.08
CA THR A 108 4.79 1.23 -3.97
C THR A 108 4.10 0.23 -3.05
N LEU A 109 4.22 0.42 -1.74
CA LEU A 109 3.51 -0.42 -0.79
C LEU A 109 1.99 -0.27 -0.94
N SER A 110 1.28 -1.36 -0.72
CA SER A 110 -0.18 -1.33 -0.62
C SER A 110 -0.64 -0.39 0.51
N PRO A 111 -1.80 0.25 0.39
CA PRO A 111 -2.33 1.13 1.44
C PRO A 111 -2.43 0.45 2.80
N GLN A 112 -2.67 -0.86 2.83
CA GLN A 112 -2.73 -1.67 4.04
C GLN A 112 -1.35 -1.76 4.71
N SER A 113 -0.30 -2.08 3.94
CA SER A 113 1.09 -2.14 4.45
C SER A 113 1.56 -0.79 4.97
N VAL A 114 1.28 0.29 4.24
CA VAL A 114 1.59 1.67 4.67
C VAL A 114 0.94 1.97 6.03
N GLN A 115 -0.35 1.68 6.17
CA GLN A 115 -1.06 1.91 7.43
C GLN A 115 -0.46 1.13 8.59
N ILE A 116 -0.07 -0.13 8.37
CA ILE A 116 0.53 -1.00 9.39
C ILE A 116 1.86 -0.43 9.86
N VAL A 117 2.75 -0.06 8.95
CA VAL A 117 4.09 0.41 9.32
C VAL A 117 4.09 1.81 9.92
N GLN A 118 3.16 2.68 9.52
CA GLN A 118 2.97 3.99 10.15
C GLN A 118 2.47 3.91 11.60
N GLN A 119 1.76 2.83 11.95
CA GLN A 119 1.24 2.60 13.29
C GLN A 119 2.20 1.83 14.20
N LEU A 120 3.41 1.50 13.75
CA LEU A 120 4.41 0.80 14.57
C LEU A 120 4.77 1.61 15.81
N GLN A 121 4.66 0.99 16.98
CA GLN A 121 5.07 1.59 18.25
C GLN A 121 6.47 1.14 18.67
N THR A 122 6.89 -0.06 18.26
CA THR A 122 8.16 -0.69 18.63
C THR A 122 9.07 -0.83 17.41
N PRO A 123 10.41 -0.73 17.62
CA PRO A 123 11.37 -1.00 16.56
C PRO A 123 11.26 -2.45 16.06
N VAL A 124 11.38 -2.59 14.75
CA VAL A 124 11.41 -3.87 14.05
C VAL A 124 12.76 -4.02 13.38
N LYS A 125 13.47 -5.09 13.67
CA LYS A 125 14.70 -5.45 12.97
C LYS A 125 14.38 -6.48 11.89
N ILE A 126 14.84 -6.22 10.67
CA ILE A 126 14.72 -7.13 9.52
C ILE A 126 16.14 -7.52 9.09
N THR A 127 16.47 -8.79 9.22
CA THR A 127 17.74 -9.34 8.77
C THR A 127 17.50 -10.23 7.55
N ALA A 128 17.99 -9.78 6.40
CA ALA A 128 17.81 -10.47 5.12
C ALA A 128 19.08 -11.27 4.76
N PHE A 129 18.94 -12.58 4.62
CA PHE A 129 20.04 -13.48 4.30
C PHE A 129 20.12 -13.72 2.79
N TYR A 130 20.78 -12.76 2.13
CA TYR A 130 20.94 -12.70 0.68
C TYR A 130 22.38 -12.33 0.33
N ARG A 131 22.85 -12.77 -0.82
CA ARG A 131 24.10 -12.32 -1.40
C ARG A 131 23.80 -11.23 -2.46
N PRO A 132 24.59 -10.14 -2.51
CA PRO A 132 24.47 -9.17 -3.60
C PRO A 132 24.55 -9.86 -4.97
N GLY A 133 23.56 -9.62 -5.82
CA GLY A 133 23.45 -10.24 -7.14
C GLY A 133 22.64 -11.54 -7.18
N ASP A 134 22.16 -12.07 -6.05
CA ASP A 134 21.24 -13.19 -6.03
C ASP A 134 19.86 -12.79 -6.56
N PHE A 135 19.14 -13.77 -7.11
CA PHE A 135 17.75 -13.55 -7.52
C PHE A 135 16.89 -13.11 -6.32
N GLY A 136 16.18 -12.01 -6.49
CA GLY A 136 15.33 -11.43 -5.45
C GLY A 136 16.03 -10.48 -4.47
N TYR A 137 17.37 -10.36 -4.49
CA TYR A 137 18.09 -9.40 -3.63
C TYR A 137 17.64 -7.95 -3.90
N GLU A 138 17.70 -7.52 -5.16
CA GLU A 138 17.34 -6.15 -5.53
C GLU A 138 15.86 -5.87 -5.27
N GLN A 139 14.98 -6.83 -5.59
CA GLN A 139 13.54 -6.72 -5.33
C GLN A 139 13.25 -6.53 -3.82
N LEU A 140 13.87 -7.36 -2.97
CA LEU A 140 13.70 -7.25 -1.52
C LEU A 140 14.31 -5.94 -0.99
N ASN A 141 15.49 -5.56 -1.47
CA ASN A 141 16.16 -4.33 -1.05
C ASN A 141 15.32 -3.08 -1.36
N ASP A 142 14.72 -3.03 -2.56
CA ASP A 142 13.85 -1.92 -2.94
C ASP A 142 12.54 -1.92 -2.14
N LEU A 143 11.96 -3.09 -1.90
CA LEU A 143 10.79 -3.25 -1.04
C LEU A 143 11.09 -2.77 0.40
N LEU A 144 12.20 -3.22 1.00
CA LEU A 144 12.56 -2.83 2.38
C LEU A 144 12.89 -1.34 2.50
N LYS A 145 13.50 -0.73 1.47
CA LYS A 145 13.68 0.73 1.40
C LYS A 145 12.34 1.45 1.36
N GLU A 146 11.35 0.88 0.68
CA GLU A 146 10.01 1.48 0.63
C GLU A 146 9.35 1.44 2.02
N TYR A 147 9.48 0.33 2.77
CA TYR A 147 9.05 0.28 4.17
C TYR A 147 9.72 1.36 5.04
N GLN A 148 11.06 1.53 4.90
CA GLN A 148 11.82 2.53 5.67
C GLN A 148 11.43 3.99 5.36
N ARG A 149 10.85 4.27 4.18
CA ARG A 149 10.32 5.60 3.85
C ARG A 149 9.07 5.97 4.62
N HIS A 150 8.28 4.97 5.01
CA HIS A 150 7.03 5.19 5.71
C HIS A 150 7.18 5.19 7.24
N THR A 151 8.35 4.74 7.78
CA THR A 151 8.61 4.70 9.22
C THR A 151 10.12 4.65 9.51
N ASP A 152 10.55 5.30 10.58
CA ASP A 152 11.91 5.21 11.14
C ASP A 152 12.12 3.99 12.06
N LYS A 153 11.06 3.23 12.30
CA LYS A 153 11.06 2.09 13.22
C LYS A 153 11.57 0.79 12.60
N ILE A 154 11.81 0.76 11.29
CA ILE A 154 12.31 -0.44 10.60
C ILE A 154 13.81 -0.30 10.34
N GLN A 155 14.58 -1.22 10.96
CA GLN A 155 16.01 -1.38 10.76
C GLN A 155 16.27 -2.58 9.86
N VAL A 156 17.01 -2.40 8.77
CA VAL A 156 17.31 -3.43 7.78
C VAL A 156 18.79 -3.73 7.77
N GLU A 157 19.14 -5.03 7.82
CA GLU A 157 20.50 -5.53 7.67
C GLU A 157 20.51 -6.67 6.64
N PHE A 158 21.37 -6.57 5.61
CA PHE A 158 21.65 -7.66 4.70
C PHE A 158 22.88 -8.44 5.17
N VAL A 159 22.76 -9.74 5.25
CA VAL A 159 23.80 -10.63 5.72
C VAL A 159 24.05 -11.71 4.66
N ASP A 160 25.28 -11.83 4.19
CA ASP A 160 25.70 -12.97 3.39
C ASP A 160 26.03 -14.15 4.32
N PRO A 161 25.28 -15.25 4.28
CA PRO A 161 25.49 -16.41 5.14
C PRO A 161 26.87 -17.06 4.98
N GLU A 162 27.47 -16.98 3.79
CA GLU A 162 28.82 -17.53 3.56
C GLU A 162 29.90 -16.64 4.16
N LEU A 163 29.71 -15.33 4.11
CA LEU A 163 30.66 -14.38 4.71
C LEU A 163 30.51 -14.26 6.23
N LYS A 164 29.27 -14.47 6.75
CA LYS A 164 28.97 -14.37 8.19
C LYS A 164 28.30 -15.66 8.71
N PRO A 165 28.97 -16.83 8.65
CA PRO A 165 28.36 -18.11 9.02
C PRO A 165 27.93 -18.17 10.50
N GLY A 166 28.62 -17.48 11.40
CA GLY A 166 28.22 -17.40 12.81
C GLY A 166 26.88 -16.70 13.02
N VAL A 167 26.58 -15.66 12.24
CA VAL A 167 25.27 -14.98 12.27
C VAL A 167 24.20 -15.89 11.67
N ALA A 168 24.47 -16.53 10.53
CA ALA A 168 23.53 -17.47 9.91
C ALA A 168 23.16 -18.63 10.85
N ALA A 169 24.13 -19.17 11.58
CA ALA A 169 23.90 -20.22 12.57
C ALA A 169 23.01 -19.78 13.74
N GLN A 170 23.16 -18.55 14.25
CA GLN A 170 22.31 -17.97 15.29
C GLN A 170 20.83 -17.94 14.88
N TYR A 171 20.56 -17.76 13.60
CA TYR A 171 19.22 -17.68 13.04
C TYR A 171 18.73 -19.02 12.46
N ASN A 172 19.51 -20.10 12.55
CA ASN A 172 19.23 -21.39 11.92
C ASN A 172 18.95 -21.28 10.41
N ILE A 173 19.68 -20.40 9.73
CA ILE A 173 19.53 -20.20 8.29
C ILE A 173 20.16 -21.35 7.53
N GLN A 174 19.32 -22.04 6.74
CA GLN A 174 19.73 -23.22 5.94
C GLN A 174 19.85 -22.89 4.45
N SER A 175 19.28 -21.77 3.99
CA SER A 175 19.25 -21.39 2.58
C SER A 175 19.25 -19.87 2.40
N TYR A 176 19.80 -19.40 1.27
CA TYR A 176 19.62 -18.04 0.80
C TYR A 176 18.15 -17.71 0.56
N GLY A 177 17.83 -16.44 0.51
CA GLY A 177 16.46 -15.99 0.25
C GLY A 177 15.56 -15.98 1.49
N THR A 178 16.15 -16.10 2.69
CA THR A 178 15.43 -16.06 3.97
C THR A 178 15.54 -14.67 4.58
N THR A 179 14.41 -14.12 5.02
CA THR A 179 14.33 -12.86 5.76
C THR A 179 13.81 -13.14 7.16
N VAL A 180 14.47 -12.62 8.18
CA VAL A 180 14.06 -12.73 9.58
C VAL A 180 13.59 -11.39 10.08
N VAL A 181 12.37 -11.32 10.59
CA VAL A 181 11.74 -10.15 11.18
C VAL A 181 11.65 -10.33 12.69
N GLU A 182 12.13 -9.36 13.46
CA GLU A 182 12.22 -9.44 14.92
C GLU A 182 11.69 -8.18 15.57
N ALA A 183 10.87 -8.35 16.61
CA ALA A 183 10.43 -7.29 17.50
C ALA A 183 9.89 -7.90 18.81
N ASN A 184 9.98 -7.18 19.94
CA ASN A 184 9.42 -7.59 21.24
C ASN A 184 9.83 -9.01 21.70
N GLY A 185 11.02 -9.46 21.33
CA GLY A 185 11.49 -10.82 21.62
C GLY A 185 10.86 -11.92 20.76
N LYS A 186 9.99 -11.58 19.83
CA LYS A 186 9.41 -12.50 18.85
C LYS A 186 10.21 -12.47 17.54
N ARG A 187 10.19 -13.61 16.86
CA ARG A 187 10.88 -13.79 15.58
C ARG A 187 9.96 -14.49 14.58
N GLN A 188 9.96 -14.01 13.35
CA GLN A 188 9.27 -14.62 12.22
C GLN A 188 10.20 -14.74 11.02
N MET A 189 10.23 -15.91 10.40
CA MET A 189 10.97 -16.15 9.15
C MET A 189 10.02 -16.00 7.95
N VAL A 190 10.54 -15.41 6.89
CA VAL A 190 9.87 -15.21 5.60
C VAL A 190 10.80 -15.70 4.50
N PHE A 191 10.25 -16.39 3.51
CA PHE A 191 10.97 -16.83 2.32
C PHE A 191 10.54 -16.03 1.11
N GLY A 192 11.50 -15.48 0.37
CA GLY A 192 11.24 -14.63 -0.78
C GLY A 192 11.03 -13.14 -0.41
N ALA A 193 10.53 -12.37 -1.38
CA ALA A 193 10.45 -10.92 -1.34
C ALA A 193 9.01 -10.39 -1.52
N ALA A 194 7.98 -11.16 -1.14
CA ALA A 194 6.60 -10.74 -1.29
C ALA A 194 6.20 -9.74 -0.19
N GLU A 195 5.58 -8.62 -0.57
CA GLU A 195 5.13 -7.58 0.36
C GLU A 195 4.21 -8.12 1.45
N GLY A 196 3.20 -8.92 1.07
CA GLY A 196 2.23 -9.47 2.01
C GLY A 196 2.87 -10.33 3.11
N ASP A 197 3.92 -11.08 2.77
CA ASP A 197 4.62 -11.94 3.72
C ASP A 197 5.47 -11.13 4.70
N ILE A 198 6.17 -10.09 4.23
CA ILE A 198 6.94 -9.16 5.08
C ILE A 198 6.00 -8.39 6.01
N THR A 199 4.90 -7.83 5.49
CA THR A 199 3.90 -7.12 6.31
C THR A 199 3.29 -8.05 7.37
N SER A 200 2.94 -9.28 7.00
CA SER A 200 2.43 -10.31 7.91
C SER A 200 3.44 -10.62 9.03
N ALA A 201 4.71 -10.79 8.66
CA ALA A 201 5.77 -11.03 9.65
C ALA A 201 5.92 -9.85 10.63
N ILE A 202 5.91 -8.62 10.12
CA ILE A 202 5.93 -7.40 10.95
C ILE A 202 4.75 -7.41 11.95
N LEU A 203 3.53 -7.71 11.48
CA LEU A 203 2.35 -7.81 12.34
C LEU A 203 2.51 -8.88 13.43
N LYS A 204 2.98 -10.07 13.06
CA LYS A 204 3.15 -11.20 13.99
C LYS A 204 4.15 -10.91 15.12
N VAL A 205 5.22 -10.17 14.82
CA VAL A 205 6.23 -9.85 15.84
C VAL A 205 5.87 -8.61 16.67
N THR A 206 5.06 -7.69 16.14
CA THR A 206 4.72 -6.43 16.83
C THR A 206 3.44 -6.50 17.66
N ARG A 207 2.48 -7.36 17.29
CA ARG A 207 1.24 -7.54 18.04
C ARG A 207 1.44 -8.46 19.23
N ALA A 208 0.84 -8.09 20.37
CA ALA A 208 0.95 -8.87 21.61
C ALA A 208 0.25 -10.23 21.47
N GLU A 209 -0.96 -10.25 20.94
CA GLU A 209 -1.79 -11.46 20.77
C GLU A 209 -2.46 -11.46 19.40
N SER A 210 -2.64 -12.67 18.83
CA SER A 210 -3.44 -12.87 17.64
C SER A 210 -4.91 -12.89 18.02
N LYS A 211 -5.73 -12.09 17.34
CA LYS A 211 -7.19 -12.10 17.53
C LYS A 211 -7.78 -13.35 16.90
N LYS A 212 -8.77 -13.95 17.56
CA LYS A 212 -9.45 -15.13 17.03
C LYS A 212 -10.68 -14.77 16.21
N VAL A 213 -10.79 -15.41 15.05
CA VAL A 213 -11.94 -15.36 14.17
C VAL A 213 -12.55 -16.76 14.11
N TYR A 214 -13.84 -16.85 14.41
CA TYR A 214 -14.55 -18.10 14.43
C TYR A 214 -15.47 -18.22 13.22
N PHE A 215 -15.33 -19.30 12.47
CA PHE A 215 -16.27 -19.68 11.41
C PHE A 215 -17.37 -20.57 12.01
N LEU A 216 -18.62 -20.13 11.90
CA LEU A 216 -19.75 -20.97 12.26
C LEU A 216 -19.80 -22.19 11.36
N THR A 217 -20.13 -23.34 11.95
CA THR A 217 -20.23 -24.62 11.26
C THR A 217 -21.42 -25.44 11.82
N GLY A 218 -21.97 -26.31 10.99
CA GLY A 218 -23.07 -27.19 11.39
C GLY A 218 -24.28 -27.12 10.46
N HIS A 219 -24.42 -26.05 9.67
CA HIS A 219 -25.61 -25.79 8.85
C HIS A 219 -25.30 -25.68 7.36
N GLY A 220 -24.13 -26.22 6.92
CA GLY A 220 -23.70 -26.21 5.52
C GLY A 220 -22.99 -24.91 5.09
N GLU A 221 -22.46 -24.18 6.05
CA GLU A 221 -21.63 -23.00 5.82
C GLU A 221 -20.35 -23.36 5.06
N LEU A 222 -19.71 -22.35 4.45
CA LEU A 222 -18.41 -22.51 3.82
C LEU A 222 -17.35 -22.96 4.85
N ASP A 223 -16.70 -24.10 4.57
CA ASP A 223 -15.67 -24.66 5.44
C ASP A 223 -14.33 -23.94 5.27
N PRO A 224 -13.75 -23.33 6.34
CA PRO A 224 -12.45 -22.67 6.26
C PRO A 224 -11.29 -23.59 5.90
N ASP A 225 -11.45 -24.91 5.96
CA ASP A 225 -10.42 -25.89 5.62
C ASP A 225 -10.59 -26.50 4.23
N ALA A 226 -11.74 -26.30 3.58
CA ALA A 226 -11.99 -26.82 2.25
C ALA A 226 -11.47 -25.92 1.15
N PHE A 227 -10.95 -26.52 0.07
CA PHE A 227 -10.34 -25.84 -1.08
C PHE A 227 -11.25 -25.83 -2.32
N ASP A 228 -12.39 -26.45 -2.26
CA ASP A 228 -13.38 -26.53 -3.32
C ASP A 228 -14.37 -25.34 -3.28
N ARG A 229 -15.45 -25.43 -4.05
CA ARG A 229 -16.51 -24.40 -4.12
C ARG A 229 -17.26 -24.20 -2.82
N THR A 230 -17.25 -25.16 -1.91
CA THR A 230 -17.86 -25.10 -0.58
C THR A 230 -16.87 -24.64 0.49
N GLY A 231 -15.68 -24.22 0.05
CA GLY A 231 -14.57 -23.89 0.91
C GLY A 231 -14.32 -22.40 1.05
N ALA A 232 -13.81 -22.05 2.23
CA ALA A 232 -13.32 -20.70 2.56
C ALA A 232 -11.82 -20.69 2.88
N SER A 233 -11.03 -21.66 2.37
CA SER A 233 -9.60 -21.78 2.66
C SER A 233 -8.79 -20.55 2.20
N ALA A 234 -9.20 -19.88 1.12
CA ALA A 234 -8.60 -18.63 0.68
C ALA A 234 -8.80 -17.51 1.71
N MET A 235 -10.02 -17.35 2.24
CA MET A 235 -10.33 -16.38 3.29
C MET A 235 -9.56 -16.70 4.57
N LYS A 236 -9.50 -17.97 4.99
CA LYS A 236 -8.71 -18.42 6.14
C LYS A 236 -7.24 -18.03 5.98
N ARG A 237 -6.65 -18.30 4.82
CA ARG A 237 -5.25 -17.97 4.54
C ARG A 237 -4.98 -16.46 4.65
N ILE A 238 -5.85 -15.63 4.07
CA ILE A 238 -5.72 -14.17 4.15
C ILE A 238 -5.83 -13.69 5.60
N LEU A 239 -6.79 -14.17 6.36
CA LEU A 239 -6.93 -13.85 7.78
C LEU A 239 -5.69 -14.26 8.58
N GLN A 240 -5.10 -15.43 8.30
CA GLN A 240 -3.87 -15.88 8.95
C GLN A 240 -2.64 -15.05 8.55
N GLN A 241 -2.58 -14.56 7.30
CA GLN A 241 -1.58 -13.60 6.87
C GLN A 241 -1.69 -12.28 7.64
N ASP A 242 -2.91 -11.83 7.93
CA ASP A 242 -3.20 -10.65 8.73
C ASP A 242 -3.09 -10.90 10.27
N ASN A 243 -2.46 -12.00 10.66
CA ASN A 243 -2.22 -12.37 12.06
C ASN A 243 -3.49 -12.66 12.88
N TYR A 244 -4.55 -13.18 12.24
CA TYR A 244 -5.69 -13.75 12.95
C TYR A 244 -5.50 -15.26 13.14
N GLN A 245 -5.97 -15.77 14.27
CA GLN A 245 -6.18 -17.22 14.45
C GLN A 245 -7.60 -17.55 13.96
N VAL A 246 -7.71 -18.55 13.10
CA VAL A 246 -8.99 -18.97 12.53
C VAL A 246 -9.37 -20.32 13.08
N GLU A 247 -10.52 -20.36 13.75
CA GLU A 247 -11.07 -21.57 14.39
C GLU A 247 -12.51 -21.85 13.91
N LYS A 248 -12.95 -23.08 13.99
CA LYS A 248 -14.34 -23.48 13.73
C LYS A 248 -15.15 -23.37 15.01
N LEU A 249 -16.39 -22.93 14.90
CA LEU A 249 -17.35 -22.82 16.00
C LEU A 249 -18.60 -23.62 15.67
N ASN A 250 -18.91 -24.61 16.46
CA ASN A 250 -20.19 -25.31 16.42
C ASN A 250 -21.01 -24.90 17.66
N LEU A 251 -22.02 -24.05 17.46
CA LEU A 251 -22.82 -23.50 18.54
C LEU A 251 -23.73 -24.56 19.19
N ALA A 252 -24.13 -25.59 18.45
CA ALA A 252 -24.90 -26.69 19.02
C ALA A 252 -24.14 -27.43 20.13
N THR A 253 -22.81 -27.49 20.02
CA THR A 253 -21.95 -28.14 21.01
C THR A 253 -21.42 -27.19 22.07
N THR A 254 -21.08 -25.94 21.72
CA THR A 254 -20.52 -24.98 22.66
C THR A 254 -21.56 -24.19 23.45
N GLY A 255 -22.79 -24.10 22.94
CA GLY A 255 -23.94 -23.38 23.52
C GLY A 255 -23.76 -21.87 23.61
N ARG A 256 -22.57 -21.34 23.29
CA ARG A 256 -22.25 -19.89 23.33
C ARG A 256 -21.06 -19.57 22.44
N VAL A 257 -20.97 -18.32 22.01
CA VAL A 257 -19.77 -17.78 21.34
C VAL A 257 -18.65 -17.64 22.38
N PRO A 258 -17.41 -18.10 22.09
CA PRO A 258 -16.26 -17.91 22.97
C PRO A 258 -15.99 -16.44 23.30
N THR A 259 -15.53 -16.16 24.52
CA THR A 259 -15.27 -14.79 24.97
C THR A 259 -14.07 -14.13 24.30
N ASP A 260 -13.19 -14.94 23.71
CA ASP A 260 -12.01 -14.49 22.95
C ASP A 260 -12.29 -14.29 21.45
N ALA A 261 -13.57 -14.44 21.03
CA ALA A 261 -14.00 -14.20 19.67
C ALA A 261 -13.89 -12.70 19.34
N ALA A 262 -12.95 -12.36 18.46
CA ALA A 262 -12.86 -11.03 17.90
C ALA A 262 -13.92 -10.78 16.82
N VAL A 263 -14.23 -11.82 16.03
CA VAL A 263 -15.27 -11.82 14.98
C VAL A 263 -15.83 -13.23 14.85
N VAL A 264 -17.13 -13.32 14.61
CA VAL A 264 -17.79 -14.55 14.16
C VAL A 264 -18.18 -14.40 12.68
N ILE A 265 -17.81 -15.38 11.86
CA ILE A 265 -18.18 -15.44 10.44
C ILE A 265 -19.25 -16.50 10.27
N VAL A 266 -20.40 -16.09 9.74
CA VAL A 266 -21.50 -16.96 9.32
C VAL A 266 -21.51 -16.94 7.79
N ALA A 267 -20.99 -17.96 7.16
CA ALA A 267 -20.70 -17.95 5.73
C ALA A 267 -21.67 -18.84 4.95
N GLY A 268 -22.83 -18.31 4.60
CA GLY A 268 -23.80 -18.95 3.72
C GLY A 268 -24.42 -20.24 4.29
N PRO A 269 -25.09 -20.20 5.44
CA PRO A 269 -25.78 -21.40 5.98
C PRO A 269 -26.87 -21.89 5.00
N GLN A 270 -26.87 -23.18 4.73
CA GLN A 270 -27.80 -23.84 3.81
C GLN A 270 -29.04 -24.41 4.53
N ARG A 271 -29.00 -24.49 5.84
CA ARG A 271 -30.06 -24.99 6.71
C ARG A 271 -30.29 -24.02 7.87
N PRO A 272 -31.52 -24.06 8.47
CA PRO A 272 -31.81 -23.23 9.64
C PRO A 272 -30.89 -23.55 10.82
N LEU A 273 -30.45 -22.52 11.54
CA LEU A 273 -29.82 -22.65 12.84
C LEU A 273 -30.85 -23.02 13.89
N LEU A 274 -30.44 -23.70 14.95
CA LEU A 274 -31.30 -23.97 16.10
C LEU A 274 -31.63 -22.67 16.85
N ASP A 275 -32.79 -22.60 17.51
CA ASP A 275 -33.18 -21.42 18.29
C ASP A 275 -32.19 -21.07 19.38
N SER A 276 -31.56 -22.07 19.99
CA SER A 276 -30.48 -21.87 20.97
C SER A 276 -29.19 -21.23 20.34
N GLU A 277 -28.89 -21.57 19.10
CA GLU A 277 -27.74 -21.02 18.38
C GLU A 277 -28.02 -19.59 17.93
N LEU A 278 -29.22 -19.29 17.44
CA LEU A 278 -29.66 -17.92 17.16
C LEU A 278 -29.62 -17.05 18.42
N GLN A 279 -30.04 -17.62 19.58
CA GLN A 279 -29.96 -16.92 20.85
C GLN A 279 -28.51 -16.64 21.25
N ALA A 280 -27.59 -17.60 21.08
CA ALA A 280 -26.18 -17.44 21.38
C ALA A 280 -25.52 -16.36 20.51
N LEU A 281 -25.86 -16.29 19.20
CA LEU A 281 -25.43 -15.23 18.29
C LEU A 281 -26.00 -13.87 18.71
N ARG A 282 -27.27 -13.82 19.06
CA ARG A 282 -27.93 -12.60 19.56
C ARG A 282 -27.25 -12.06 20.79
N ASP A 283 -27.06 -12.90 21.80
CA ASP A 283 -26.40 -12.53 23.05
C ASP A 283 -24.97 -12.01 22.83
N TYR A 284 -24.25 -12.59 21.85
CA TYR A 284 -22.91 -12.14 21.47
C TYR A 284 -22.94 -10.76 20.81
N LEU A 285 -23.87 -10.53 19.86
CA LEU A 285 -24.01 -9.26 19.15
C LEU A 285 -24.48 -8.14 20.09
N GLU A 286 -25.44 -8.40 20.98
CA GLU A 286 -25.96 -7.45 21.98
C GLU A 286 -24.88 -7.00 22.98
N LYS A 287 -23.88 -7.84 23.25
CA LYS A 287 -22.70 -7.53 24.06
C LYS A 287 -21.60 -6.76 23.30
N GLY A 288 -21.87 -6.35 22.06
CA GLY A 288 -20.92 -5.63 21.20
C GLY A 288 -19.99 -6.55 20.40
N GLY A 289 -20.32 -7.82 20.28
CA GLY A 289 -19.65 -8.77 19.41
C GLY A 289 -19.73 -8.34 17.95
N LYS A 290 -18.77 -8.78 17.15
CA LYS A 290 -18.66 -8.44 15.72
C LYS A 290 -18.92 -9.67 14.86
N ALA A 291 -19.74 -9.53 13.84
CA ALA A 291 -20.00 -10.61 12.91
C ALA A 291 -19.86 -10.17 11.45
N LEU A 292 -19.39 -11.08 10.61
CA LEU A 292 -19.53 -11.04 9.17
C LEU A 292 -20.56 -12.12 8.78
N ILE A 293 -21.69 -11.69 8.24
CA ILE A 293 -22.78 -12.60 7.87
C ILE A 293 -22.94 -12.54 6.35
N LEU A 294 -22.71 -13.65 5.69
CA LEU A 294 -22.91 -13.85 4.26
C LEU A 294 -24.11 -14.75 4.10
N VAL A 295 -25.06 -14.35 3.27
CA VAL A 295 -26.28 -15.13 2.98
C VAL A 295 -26.35 -15.42 1.50
N GLU A 296 -26.77 -16.65 1.18
CA GLU A 296 -27.01 -17.07 -0.19
C GLU A 296 -28.48 -16.85 -0.55
N PRO A 297 -28.81 -16.38 -1.75
CA PRO A 297 -30.19 -16.30 -2.19
C PRO A 297 -30.81 -17.69 -2.25
N ARG A 298 -32.13 -17.73 -1.98
CA ARG A 298 -32.93 -18.97 -2.11
C ARG A 298 -32.53 -20.15 -1.23
N THR A 299 -31.79 -19.88 -0.13
CA THR A 299 -31.49 -20.86 0.90
C THR A 299 -32.53 -20.82 2.02
N THR A 300 -32.65 -21.90 2.76
CA THR A 300 -33.65 -22.03 3.85
C THR A 300 -33.12 -21.52 5.19
N HIS A 301 -32.18 -20.58 5.19
CA HIS A 301 -31.63 -19.99 6.42
C HIS A 301 -32.76 -19.25 7.21
N ASN A 302 -32.59 -19.17 8.53
CA ASN A 302 -33.50 -18.44 9.42
C ASN A 302 -32.83 -17.20 10.06
N LEU A 303 -31.88 -16.60 9.38
CA LEU A 303 -31.16 -15.41 9.85
C LEU A 303 -31.98 -14.11 9.66
N THR A 304 -33.03 -14.13 8.89
CA THR A 304 -33.87 -12.96 8.55
C THR A 304 -34.38 -12.23 9.79
N ASP A 305 -34.92 -12.96 10.77
CA ASP A 305 -35.43 -12.35 12.00
C ASP A 305 -34.32 -11.80 12.91
N LEU A 306 -33.15 -12.45 12.92
CA LEU A 306 -31.98 -11.95 13.62
C LEU A 306 -31.54 -10.62 13.01
N LEU A 307 -31.38 -10.57 11.68
CA LEU A 307 -30.93 -9.39 10.96
C LEU A 307 -31.95 -8.25 10.97
N ALA A 308 -33.25 -8.58 10.93
CA ALA A 308 -34.33 -7.58 11.01
C ALA A 308 -34.28 -6.77 12.33
N ARG A 309 -33.86 -7.37 13.45
CA ARG A 309 -33.65 -6.67 14.73
C ARG A 309 -32.54 -5.62 14.65
N TRP A 310 -31.57 -5.85 13.79
CA TRP A 310 -30.49 -4.91 13.48
C TRP A 310 -30.81 -3.96 12.32
N GLY A 311 -32.11 -3.91 11.93
CA GLY A 311 -32.59 -3.00 10.89
C GLY A 311 -32.18 -3.38 9.47
N VAL A 312 -31.81 -4.64 9.25
CA VAL A 312 -31.40 -5.16 7.94
C VAL A 312 -32.48 -6.11 7.41
N GLU A 313 -32.82 -5.95 6.14
CA GLU A 313 -33.76 -6.80 5.40
C GLU A 313 -33.02 -7.50 4.26
N ILE A 314 -33.20 -8.81 4.16
CA ILE A 314 -32.62 -9.65 3.10
C ILE A 314 -33.67 -9.86 2.03
N GLY A 315 -33.32 -9.62 0.79
CA GLY A 315 -34.20 -9.84 -0.36
C GLY A 315 -34.44 -11.31 -0.65
N ASN A 316 -35.64 -11.62 -1.17
CA ASN A 316 -36.01 -12.96 -1.56
C ASN A 316 -35.89 -13.15 -3.09
N GLY A 317 -34.70 -12.98 -3.62
CA GLY A 317 -34.47 -13.08 -5.06
C GLY A 317 -32.98 -12.99 -5.41
N ILE A 318 -32.69 -12.90 -6.70
CA ILE A 318 -31.34 -12.72 -7.23
C ILE A 318 -31.23 -11.32 -7.84
N VAL A 319 -30.15 -10.64 -7.54
CA VAL A 319 -29.85 -9.33 -8.13
C VAL A 319 -29.45 -9.52 -9.60
N VAL A 320 -30.14 -8.83 -10.49
CA VAL A 320 -29.85 -8.76 -11.92
C VAL A 320 -29.27 -7.36 -12.21
N GLU A 321 -28.06 -7.30 -12.74
CA GLU A 321 -27.32 -6.06 -13.02
C GLU A 321 -26.87 -6.01 -14.49
N PRO A 322 -27.71 -5.54 -15.42
CA PRO A 322 -27.39 -5.57 -16.84
C PRO A 322 -26.35 -4.55 -17.28
N ALA A 323 -26.10 -3.50 -16.47
CA ALA A 323 -25.18 -2.44 -16.84
C ALA A 323 -23.73 -2.73 -16.41
N GLN A 324 -23.52 -3.50 -15.34
CA GLN A 324 -22.22 -3.80 -14.76
C GLN A 324 -22.08 -5.30 -14.43
N GLY A 325 -22.59 -6.16 -15.30
CA GLY A 325 -22.39 -7.61 -15.21
C GLY A 325 -21.00 -8.02 -15.69
N LEU A 326 -20.35 -8.95 -15.01
CA LEU A 326 -19.04 -9.47 -15.40
C LEU A 326 -19.12 -10.15 -16.78
N ALA A 327 -18.29 -9.73 -17.72
CA ALA A 327 -18.28 -10.22 -19.10
C ALA A 327 -19.67 -10.18 -19.78
N GLY A 328 -20.57 -9.29 -19.35
CA GLY A 328 -21.91 -9.15 -19.87
C GLY A 328 -22.96 -10.08 -19.23
N ASP A 329 -22.59 -10.87 -18.22
CA ASP A 329 -23.52 -11.69 -17.47
C ASP A 329 -24.22 -10.84 -16.38
N PRO A 330 -25.53 -10.57 -16.50
CA PRO A 330 -26.26 -9.73 -15.55
C PRO A 330 -26.45 -10.38 -14.16
N LEU A 331 -26.25 -11.70 -14.02
CA LEU A 331 -26.35 -12.42 -12.76
C LEU A 331 -25.04 -12.38 -11.96
N VAL A 332 -24.02 -11.71 -12.48
CA VAL A 332 -22.70 -11.55 -11.85
C VAL A 332 -22.38 -10.06 -11.68
N PRO A 333 -23.08 -9.35 -10.79
CA PRO A 333 -22.86 -7.93 -10.53
C PRO A 333 -21.39 -7.63 -10.21
N THR A 334 -20.85 -6.59 -10.84
CA THR A 334 -19.51 -6.08 -10.59
C THR A 334 -19.59 -4.68 -9.99
N ILE A 335 -19.09 -4.54 -8.78
CA ILE A 335 -19.09 -3.28 -8.03
C ILE A 335 -17.74 -2.59 -8.18
N VAL A 336 -17.73 -1.38 -8.71
CA VAL A 336 -16.54 -0.54 -8.89
C VAL A 336 -16.61 0.78 -8.11
N ARG A 337 -17.77 1.09 -7.53
CA ARG A 337 -18.00 2.29 -6.73
C ARG A 337 -18.41 1.91 -5.31
N TYR A 338 -17.71 2.47 -4.34
CA TYR A 338 -17.94 2.21 -2.94
C TYR A 338 -18.26 3.50 -2.20
N THR A 339 -19.11 3.41 -1.19
CA THR A 339 -19.31 4.47 -0.22
C THR A 339 -18.01 4.68 0.57
N PHE A 340 -17.68 5.92 0.89
CA PHE A 340 -16.53 6.22 1.72
C PHE A 340 -16.75 5.68 3.14
N HIS A 341 -16.02 4.63 3.49
CA HIS A 341 -16.09 3.95 4.78
C HIS A 341 -14.74 3.30 5.12
N PRO A 342 -14.37 3.14 6.40
CA PRO A 342 -13.12 2.44 6.77
C PRO A 342 -12.93 1.06 6.15
N ILE A 343 -14.01 0.31 5.88
CA ILE A 343 -13.97 -1.00 5.22
C ILE A 343 -13.64 -0.88 3.72
N THR A 344 -14.15 0.15 3.05
CA THR A 344 -14.09 0.28 1.58
C THR A 344 -13.04 1.28 1.08
N ARG A 345 -12.44 2.08 1.96
CA ARG A 345 -11.50 3.16 1.57
C ARG A 345 -10.31 2.68 0.75
N ASN A 346 -9.87 1.43 0.94
CA ASN A 346 -8.73 0.84 0.23
C ASN A 346 -9.16 0.07 -1.03
N LEU A 347 -10.45 0.07 -1.39
CA LEU A 347 -10.99 -0.61 -2.56
C LEU A 347 -11.10 0.30 -3.80
N THR A 348 -10.58 1.52 -3.73
CA THR A 348 -10.56 2.44 -4.89
C THR A 348 -9.75 1.81 -6.02
N GLY A 349 -10.38 1.66 -7.19
CA GLY A 349 -9.77 1.00 -8.36
C GLY A 349 -9.80 -0.53 -8.33
N VAL A 350 -10.41 -1.13 -7.31
CA VAL A 350 -10.62 -2.59 -7.23
C VAL A 350 -12.09 -2.89 -7.51
N ALA A 351 -12.34 -3.90 -8.34
CA ALA A 351 -13.69 -4.39 -8.61
C ALA A 351 -14.03 -5.56 -7.69
N SER A 352 -15.20 -5.52 -7.04
CA SER A 352 -15.77 -6.68 -6.34
C SER A 352 -16.82 -7.34 -7.20
N VAL A 353 -16.73 -8.65 -7.32
CA VAL A 353 -17.62 -9.47 -8.15
C VAL A 353 -18.48 -10.34 -7.26
N PHE A 354 -19.79 -10.33 -7.52
CA PHE A 354 -20.77 -11.09 -6.75
C PHE A 354 -21.51 -12.05 -7.68
N VAL A 355 -21.33 -13.34 -7.46
CA VAL A 355 -22.01 -14.37 -8.26
C VAL A 355 -23.33 -14.72 -7.59
N THR A 356 -24.45 -14.53 -8.30
CA THR A 356 -25.80 -14.83 -7.78
C THR A 356 -26.10 -14.19 -6.40
N ALA A 357 -25.88 -12.90 -6.27
CA ALA A 357 -26.12 -12.19 -5.01
C ALA A 357 -27.61 -11.92 -4.77
N THR A 358 -28.00 -11.76 -3.51
CA THR A 358 -29.30 -11.17 -3.14
C THR A 358 -29.12 -9.73 -2.65
N SER A 359 -30.22 -8.99 -2.51
CA SER A 359 -30.18 -7.64 -1.95
C SER A 359 -30.15 -7.65 -0.43
N VAL A 360 -29.44 -6.65 0.12
CA VAL A 360 -29.38 -6.36 1.56
C VAL A 360 -29.78 -4.90 1.74
N THR A 361 -30.96 -4.66 2.29
CA THR A 361 -31.53 -3.33 2.38
C THR A 361 -31.77 -2.88 3.83
N MET A 362 -31.96 -1.59 4.02
CA MET A 362 -32.30 -1.03 5.33
C MET A 362 -33.80 -1.11 5.56
N LYS A 363 -34.20 -1.65 6.70
CA LYS A 363 -35.60 -1.66 7.15
C LYS A 363 -36.10 -0.23 7.39
N LYS A 364 -37.33 0.08 6.98
CA LYS A 364 -37.94 1.41 7.15
C LYS A 364 -38.15 1.75 8.63
N ASP A 365 -38.62 0.77 9.41
CA ASP A 365 -38.94 0.85 10.85
C ASP A 365 -37.82 0.27 11.75
N ARG A 366 -36.59 0.67 11.44
CA ARG A 366 -35.40 0.25 12.22
C ARG A 366 -35.26 1.00 13.54
N PRO A 367 -34.60 0.43 14.55
CA PRO A 367 -34.23 1.13 15.78
C PRO A 367 -33.38 2.39 15.50
N GLN A 368 -33.73 3.51 16.11
CA GLN A 368 -33.06 4.81 15.86
C GLN A 368 -31.62 4.87 16.40
N ASN A 369 -31.26 4.01 17.32
CA ASN A 369 -29.91 3.92 17.90
C ASN A 369 -28.92 3.12 17.04
N LEU A 370 -29.35 2.62 15.87
CA LEU A 370 -28.47 1.89 14.95
C LEU A 370 -28.00 2.77 13.81
N THR A 371 -26.70 2.74 13.53
CA THR A 371 -26.11 3.32 12.33
C THR A 371 -25.92 2.23 11.30
N ILE A 372 -26.57 2.34 10.15
CA ILE A 372 -26.45 1.41 9.03
C ILE A 372 -25.86 2.17 7.86
N THR A 373 -24.77 1.68 7.31
CA THR A 373 -24.08 2.31 6.18
C THR A 373 -24.02 1.32 5.02
N PRO A 374 -24.72 1.58 3.89
CA PRO A 374 -24.49 0.83 2.66
C PRO A 374 -23.06 1.03 2.19
N LEU A 375 -22.32 -0.04 1.96
CA LEU A 375 -20.92 0.01 1.53
C LEU A 375 -20.80 0.19 0.02
N PHE A 376 -21.75 -0.34 -0.73
CA PHE A 376 -21.88 -0.21 -2.19
C PHE A 376 -23.32 -0.50 -2.60
N GLN A 377 -23.63 -0.14 -3.84
CA GLN A 377 -24.94 -0.39 -4.44
C GLN A 377 -24.76 -0.74 -5.92
N THR A 378 -25.74 -1.43 -6.46
CA THR A 378 -25.86 -1.69 -7.89
C THR A 378 -26.28 -0.42 -8.65
N THR A 379 -26.44 -0.51 -9.97
CA THR A 379 -26.94 0.62 -10.77
C THR A 379 -28.45 0.77 -10.70
N ASP A 380 -28.98 1.92 -11.13
CA ASP A 380 -30.43 2.18 -11.24
C ASP A 380 -31.14 1.26 -12.25
N ARG A 381 -30.36 0.53 -13.07
CA ARG A 381 -30.87 -0.43 -14.06
C ARG A 381 -31.01 -1.83 -13.50
N SER A 382 -30.53 -2.08 -12.32
CA SER A 382 -30.63 -3.38 -11.65
C SER A 382 -32.04 -3.62 -11.10
N TRP A 383 -32.33 -4.87 -10.79
CA TRP A 383 -33.51 -5.26 -10.05
C TRP A 383 -33.26 -6.54 -9.26
N LEU A 384 -34.09 -6.77 -8.26
CA LEU A 384 -34.16 -8.03 -7.54
C LEU A 384 -35.20 -8.93 -8.23
N GLU A 385 -34.70 -9.95 -8.90
CA GLU A 385 -35.50 -10.93 -9.61
C GLU A 385 -36.10 -11.98 -8.64
N THR A 386 -37.38 -12.05 -8.55
CA THR A 386 -38.07 -12.96 -7.63
C THR A 386 -38.52 -14.26 -8.30
N ASP A 387 -38.69 -14.28 -9.63
CA ASP A 387 -38.98 -15.49 -10.39
C ASP A 387 -37.67 -16.20 -10.81
N PRO A 388 -37.47 -17.47 -10.41
CA PRO A 388 -36.28 -18.21 -10.75
C PRO A 388 -36.12 -18.56 -12.25
N GLN A 389 -37.15 -18.39 -13.04
CA GLN A 389 -37.18 -18.83 -14.44
C GLN A 389 -37.07 -17.68 -15.46
N ILE A 390 -37.20 -16.42 -15.00
CA ILE A 390 -37.29 -15.26 -15.88
C ILE A 390 -36.27 -14.23 -15.45
N ALA A 391 -35.31 -13.90 -16.35
CA ALA A 391 -34.37 -12.79 -16.13
C ALA A 391 -34.89 -11.50 -16.82
N ARG A 392 -36.13 -11.13 -16.52
CA ARG A 392 -36.79 -9.93 -17.07
C ARG A 392 -37.52 -9.20 -15.95
N PHE A 393 -37.30 -7.91 -15.86
CA PHE A 393 -37.98 -7.06 -14.90
C PHE A 393 -39.52 -7.11 -15.07
N ASP A 394 -40.23 -7.52 -14.04
CA ASP A 394 -41.69 -7.57 -13.97
C ASP A 394 -42.24 -6.56 -12.95
N GLU A 395 -42.90 -5.51 -13.45
CA GLU A 395 -43.41 -4.43 -12.62
C GLU A 395 -44.48 -4.97 -11.62
N GLY A 396 -44.28 -4.70 -10.34
CA GLY A 396 -45.17 -5.14 -9.26
C GLY A 396 -44.77 -6.47 -8.61
N GLN A 397 -43.83 -7.24 -9.18
CA GLN A 397 -43.23 -8.42 -8.57
C GLN A 397 -41.79 -8.17 -8.14
N ASP A 398 -41.00 -7.53 -9.01
CA ASP A 398 -39.61 -7.25 -8.79
C ASP A 398 -39.36 -5.92 -8.11
N ILE A 399 -38.25 -5.84 -7.38
CA ILE A 399 -37.83 -4.60 -6.73
C ILE A 399 -36.74 -3.93 -7.60
N ARG A 400 -37.03 -2.70 -8.04
CA ARG A 400 -36.10 -1.92 -8.86
C ARG A 400 -34.93 -1.39 -8.01
N GLY A 401 -33.74 -1.39 -8.60
CA GLY A 401 -32.53 -0.82 -8.01
C GLY A 401 -32.52 0.71 -7.93
N PRO A 402 -31.45 1.26 -7.33
CA PRO A 402 -30.23 0.56 -6.85
C PRO A 402 -30.47 -0.30 -5.63
N LEU A 403 -29.78 -1.44 -5.57
CA LEU A 403 -29.92 -2.45 -4.51
C LEU A 403 -28.64 -2.53 -3.68
#